data_4c42184fa2f10632a56f338631dc53ec
#
_entry.id   4c42184fa2f10632a56f338631dc53ec
#
_cell.length_a   1.000
_cell.length_b   1.000
_cell.length_c   1.000
_cell.angle_alpha   90.00
_cell.angle_beta   90.00
_cell.angle_gamma   90.00
#
_symmetry.space_group_name_H-M   'P 1'
#
loop_
_entity.id
_entity.type
_entity.pdbx_description
1 polymer ?
#
loop_
_entity_poly.entity_id
_entity_poly.type
_entity_poly.pdbx_seq_one_letter_code
_entity_poly.pdbx_strand_id
1 'polypeptide(L)'
;VDECHHVPAAAFEAAVRNLPARSWLGLTATPYRRDGLDDLIGFQLGPVRHTFAAPDPETLEGAGSDAPRPVLVVHQTRFRLEQEVDLSRPGAIAGIHRALAADGPRNQQIVDDALEAHGRGRHCLVLTQRTAHVDDLASRLSDRGLDPVVLKGGMGARARAAANERLVPDAGASPLLVVATGHFVGEGFDCPALDTLFLAGPVSFRGRLVQYAGRIMRAYPGKETAEVHDYHDVEVAVLAAALAKRAPGYTSLGFRDPRSV
;
A
#
# COMPACT_ATOMS: atom_id res chain seq x y z
N VAL A 1 -16.16 -15.98 -1.41
CA VAL A 1 -16.13 -14.54 -1.68
C VAL A 1 -14.83 -13.99 -1.09
N ASP A 2 -13.93 -13.57 -1.95
CA ASP A 2 -12.73 -12.84 -1.54
C ASP A 2 -13.08 -11.38 -1.25
N GLU A 3 -12.30 -10.72 -0.36
CA GLU A 3 -12.57 -9.37 0.16
C GLU A 3 -14.04 -9.21 0.62
N CYS A 4 -14.52 -10.18 1.40
CA CYS A 4 -15.91 -10.30 1.79
C CYS A 4 -16.45 -9.11 2.62
N HIS A 5 -15.58 -8.22 3.09
CA HIS A 5 -15.98 -6.97 3.73
C HIS A 5 -16.74 -6.02 2.77
N HIS A 6 -16.71 -6.29 1.46
CA HIS A 6 -17.51 -5.57 0.46
C HIS A 6 -18.93 -6.13 0.30
N VAL A 7 -19.22 -7.35 0.77
CA VAL A 7 -20.53 -8.01 0.58
C VAL A 7 -21.71 -7.16 1.08
N PRO A 8 -21.64 -6.43 2.20
CA PRO A 8 -22.72 -5.55 2.63
C PRO A 8 -22.97 -4.32 1.76
N ALA A 9 -22.20 -4.07 0.70
CA ALA A 9 -22.53 -3.03 -0.27
C ALA A 9 -23.70 -3.48 -1.15
N ALA A 10 -24.72 -2.64 -1.36
CA ALA A 10 -25.98 -3.00 -2.01
C ALA A 10 -25.80 -3.69 -3.37
N ALA A 11 -24.86 -3.21 -4.20
CA ALA A 11 -24.60 -3.81 -5.50
C ALA A 11 -23.95 -5.21 -5.38
N PHE A 12 -23.08 -5.40 -4.40
CA PHE A 12 -22.41 -6.67 -4.15
C PHE A 12 -23.36 -7.70 -3.54
N GLU A 13 -24.19 -7.26 -2.59
CA GLU A 13 -25.25 -8.07 -1.99
C GLU A 13 -26.23 -8.58 -3.05
N ALA A 14 -26.68 -7.71 -3.96
CA ALA A 14 -27.55 -8.09 -5.07
C ALA A 14 -26.91 -9.14 -5.98
N ALA A 15 -25.62 -9.01 -6.28
CA ALA A 15 -24.89 -10.00 -7.08
C ALA A 15 -24.79 -11.35 -6.37
N VAL A 16 -24.43 -11.35 -5.09
CA VAL A 16 -24.32 -12.57 -4.26
C VAL A 16 -25.64 -13.29 -4.13
N ARG A 17 -26.75 -12.58 -3.88
CA ARG A 17 -28.11 -13.16 -3.76
C ARG A 17 -28.58 -13.88 -5.04
N ASN A 18 -28.09 -13.48 -6.19
CA ASN A 18 -28.45 -14.10 -7.48
C ASN A 18 -27.62 -15.36 -7.81
N LEU A 19 -26.65 -15.72 -6.98
CA LEU A 19 -25.83 -16.90 -7.20
C LEU A 19 -26.46 -18.12 -6.51
N PRO A 20 -26.67 -19.26 -7.21
CA PRO A 20 -27.29 -20.45 -6.66
C PRO A 20 -26.28 -21.28 -5.84
N ALA A 21 -25.62 -20.67 -4.87
CA ALA A 21 -24.63 -21.33 -4.01
C ALA A 21 -25.30 -21.86 -2.72
N ARG A 22 -25.00 -23.11 -2.38
CA ARG A 22 -25.50 -23.74 -1.12
C ARG A 22 -24.66 -23.38 0.09
N SER A 23 -23.41 -23.01 -0.09
CA SER A 23 -22.47 -22.68 0.98
C SER A 23 -21.63 -21.50 0.58
N TRP A 24 -21.32 -20.64 1.56
CA TRP A 24 -20.55 -19.43 1.35
C TRP A 24 -19.28 -19.48 2.23
N LEU A 25 -18.16 -19.16 1.66
CA LEU A 25 -16.91 -18.90 2.37
C LEU A 25 -16.48 -17.46 2.10
N GLY A 26 -16.43 -16.65 3.16
CA GLY A 26 -15.89 -15.30 3.09
C GLY A 26 -14.43 -15.28 3.52
N LEU A 27 -13.58 -14.64 2.73
CA LEU A 27 -12.17 -14.37 3.04
C LEU A 27 -11.94 -12.87 3.02
N THR A 28 -11.21 -12.34 3.97
CA THR A 28 -10.76 -10.94 3.99
C THR A 28 -9.56 -10.77 4.90
N ALA A 29 -8.61 -9.95 4.48
CA ALA A 29 -7.53 -9.48 5.34
C ALA A 29 -7.99 -8.37 6.30
N THR A 30 -9.15 -7.76 6.04
CA THR A 30 -9.65 -6.59 6.76
C THR A 30 -11.14 -6.74 7.07
N PRO A 31 -11.50 -7.45 8.16
CA PRO A 31 -12.89 -7.66 8.54
C PRO A 31 -13.58 -6.40 9.09
N TYR A 32 -13.03 -5.21 8.79
CA TYR A 32 -13.52 -3.93 9.30
C TYR A 32 -14.04 -3.06 8.15
N ARG A 33 -15.13 -2.34 8.42
CA ARG A 33 -15.74 -1.39 7.48
C ARG A 33 -15.55 0.05 7.97
N ARG A 34 -15.39 0.98 7.03
CA ARG A 34 -15.29 2.41 7.35
C ARG A 34 -16.57 3.02 7.90
N ASP A 35 -17.71 2.41 7.58
CA ASP A 35 -19.05 2.86 8.00
C ASP A 35 -19.49 2.25 9.34
N GLY A 36 -18.65 1.43 9.97
CA GLY A 36 -18.95 0.78 11.25
C GLY A 36 -20.02 -0.33 11.16
N LEU A 37 -20.34 -0.78 9.95
CA LEU A 37 -21.34 -1.84 9.71
C LEU A 37 -20.68 -3.22 9.59
N ASP A 38 -19.68 -3.51 10.41
CA ASP A 38 -18.92 -4.76 10.40
C ASP A 38 -19.80 -5.98 10.67
N ASP A 39 -20.79 -5.83 11.55
CA ASP A 39 -21.72 -6.89 11.92
C ASP A 39 -22.51 -7.45 10.73
N LEU A 40 -22.74 -6.64 9.69
CA LEU A 40 -23.43 -7.09 8.47
C LEU A 40 -22.68 -8.20 7.75
N ILE A 41 -21.35 -8.24 7.84
CA ILE A 41 -20.54 -9.32 7.27
C ILE A 41 -20.92 -10.64 7.97
N GLY A 42 -21.00 -10.60 9.31
CA GLY A 42 -21.41 -11.75 10.13
C GLY A 42 -22.84 -12.21 9.87
N PHE A 43 -23.77 -11.28 9.64
CA PHE A 43 -25.16 -11.63 9.32
C PHE A 43 -25.31 -12.29 7.95
N GLN A 44 -24.47 -11.93 6.99
CA GLN A 44 -24.56 -12.43 5.61
C GLN A 44 -23.74 -13.71 5.37
N LEU A 45 -22.60 -13.86 6.02
CA LEU A 45 -21.64 -14.94 5.79
C LEU A 45 -21.43 -15.85 7.00
N GLY A 46 -22.01 -15.49 8.15
CA GLY A 46 -21.81 -16.18 9.42
C GLY A 46 -20.60 -15.64 10.20
N PRO A 47 -20.38 -16.15 11.42
CA PRO A 47 -19.32 -15.69 12.29
C PRO A 47 -17.94 -16.04 11.75
N VAL A 48 -16.92 -15.26 12.13
CA VAL A 48 -15.50 -15.58 11.85
C VAL A 48 -15.18 -16.97 12.42
N ARG A 49 -14.74 -17.88 11.55
CA ARG A 49 -14.41 -19.26 11.89
C ARG A 49 -12.92 -19.46 12.16
N HIS A 50 -12.09 -18.70 11.47
CA HIS A 50 -10.65 -18.78 11.60
C HIS A 50 -10.01 -17.42 11.37
N THR A 51 -8.98 -17.10 12.14
CA THR A 51 -8.15 -15.91 11.97
C THR A 51 -6.70 -16.37 11.89
N PHE A 52 -6.03 -16.02 10.79
CA PHE A 52 -4.59 -16.20 10.69
C PHE A 52 -3.94 -15.10 11.53
N ALA A 53 -3.27 -15.47 12.61
CA ALA A 53 -2.39 -14.56 13.32
C ALA A 53 -1.12 -14.34 12.48
N ALA A 54 -0.61 -13.10 12.45
CA ALA A 54 0.75 -12.90 11.98
C ALA A 54 1.70 -13.73 12.86
N PRO A 55 2.71 -14.40 12.29
CA PRO A 55 3.71 -15.09 13.07
C PRO A 55 4.37 -14.09 14.04
N ASP A 56 4.63 -14.54 15.26
CA ASP A 56 5.37 -13.74 16.23
C ASP A 56 6.77 -13.44 15.66
N PRO A 57 7.24 -12.18 15.67
CA PRO A 57 8.60 -11.84 15.19
C PRO A 57 9.69 -12.70 15.81
N GLU A 58 9.56 -13.09 17.08
CA GLU A 58 10.50 -13.97 17.77
C GLU A 58 10.46 -15.43 17.25
N THR A 59 9.32 -15.88 16.70
CA THR A 59 9.21 -17.22 16.10
C THR A 59 9.71 -17.27 14.66
N LEU A 60 9.83 -16.13 13.98
CA LEU A 60 10.41 -16.03 12.64
C LEU A 60 11.93 -16.21 12.63
N GLU A 61 12.61 -15.92 13.74
CA GLU A 61 14.08 -16.13 13.85
C GLU A 61 14.50 -17.59 13.99
N GLY A 62 13.57 -18.50 14.29
CA GLY A 62 13.86 -19.94 14.54
C GLY A 62 13.22 -20.93 13.57
N ALA A 63 12.17 -20.56 12.87
CA ALA A 63 11.53 -21.39 11.87
C ALA A 63 12.07 -21.00 10.49
N GLY A 64 12.60 -21.92 9.71
CA GLY A 64 13.03 -21.72 8.31
C GLY A 64 11.86 -21.21 7.44
N SER A 65 11.36 -20.04 7.76
CA SER A 65 10.29 -19.33 7.05
C SER A 65 10.90 -18.69 5.82
N ASP A 66 10.41 -19.05 4.63
CA ASP A 66 10.75 -18.41 3.36
C ASP A 66 10.25 -16.94 3.30
N ALA A 67 9.59 -16.44 4.34
CA ALA A 67 9.08 -15.07 4.40
C ALA A 67 10.21 -14.06 4.66
N PRO A 68 10.25 -12.94 3.91
CA PRO A 68 11.27 -11.93 4.10
C PRO A 68 11.10 -11.20 5.44
N ARG A 69 12.23 -10.84 6.07
CA ARG A 69 12.25 -10.09 7.33
C ARG A 69 11.70 -8.67 7.11
N PRO A 70 10.71 -8.23 7.89
CA PRO A 70 10.12 -6.88 7.76
C PRO A 70 11.06 -5.80 8.29
N VAL A 71 11.22 -4.71 7.52
CA VAL A 71 12.01 -3.53 7.89
C VAL A 71 11.19 -2.28 7.65
N LEU A 72 11.00 -1.45 8.66
CA LEU A 72 10.31 -0.17 8.56
C LEU A 72 11.32 0.98 8.68
N VAL A 73 11.33 1.85 7.67
CA VAL A 73 12.12 3.09 7.64
C VAL A 73 11.15 4.26 7.66
N VAL A 74 11.24 5.11 8.69
CA VAL A 74 10.39 6.30 8.82
C VAL A 74 11.23 7.53 8.46
N HIS A 75 10.81 8.22 7.40
CA HIS A 75 11.44 9.46 6.94
C HIS A 75 10.65 10.67 7.46
N GLN A 76 11.28 11.56 8.18
CA GLN A 76 10.66 12.85 8.47
C GLN A 76 10.73 13.75 7.25
N THR A 77 9.62 14.43 6.93
CA THR A 77 9.56 15.41 5.84
C THR A 77 9.48 16.83 6.38
N ARG A 78 9.76 17.80 5.51
CA ARG A 78 9.61 19.23 5.81
C ARG A 78 8.36 19.83 5.19
N PHE A 79 7.41 18.97 4.74
CA PHE A 79 6.16 19.43 4.17
C PHE A 79 5.36 20.26 5.18
N ARG A 80 4.95 21.44 4.76
CA ARG A 80 4.09 22.34 5.56
C ARG A 80 3.01 22.95 4.66
N LEU A 81 1.89 23.29 5.26
CA LEU A 81 0.87 24.05 4.59
C LEU A 81 1.22 25.55 4.66
N GLU A 82 1.04 26.27 3.55
CA GLU A 82 1.26 27.73 3.51
C GLU A 82 0.22 28.50 4.34
N GLN A 83 -0.97 27.92 4.53
CA GLN A 83 -2.07 28.51 5.28
C GLN A 83 -2.72 27.45 6.18
N GLU A 84 -3.25 27.90 7.32
CA GLU A 84 -4.09 27.05 8.17
C GLU A 84 -5.33 26.58 7.41
N VAL A 85 -5.62 25.27 7.52
CA VAL A 85 -6.77 24.65 6.87
C VAL A 85 -7.81 24.30 7.92
N ASP A 86 -8.99 24.87 7.79
CA ASP A 86 -10.16 24.52 8.59
C ASP A 86 -10.64 23.11 8.20
N LEU A 87 -10.35 22.14 9.04
CA LEU A 87 -10.68 20.72 8.82
C LEU A 87 -12.18 20.42 8.87
N SER A 88 -13.00 21.35 9.37
CA SER A 88 -14.46 21.20 9.37
C SER A 88 -15.09 21.40 7.99
N ARG A 89 -14.37 22.05 7.08
CA ARG A 89 -14.87 22.32 5.72
C ARG A 89 -14.85 21.06 4.86
N PRO A 90 -15.92 20.80 4.08
CA PRO A 90 -15.93 19.73 3.10
C PRO A 90 -14.76 19.84 2.12
N GLY A 91 -14.02 18.75 1.93
CA GLY A 91 -12.89 18.72 1.00
C GLY A 91 -11.55 19.22 1.56
N ALA A 92 -11.47 19.71 2.81
CA ALA A 92 -10.24 20.18 3.45
C ALA A 92 -9.13 19.13 3.39
N ILE A 93 -9.39 17.88 3.78
CA ILE A 93 -8.45 16.77 3.71
C ILE A 93 -8.00 16.50 2.27
N ALA A 94 -8.91 16.57 1.30
CA ALA A 94 -8.54 16.39 -0.12
C ALA A 94 -7.64 17.53 -0.63
N GLY A 95 -7.82 18.74 -0.10
CA GLY A 95 -6.95 19.90 -0.33
C GLY A 95 -5.54 19.66 0.23
N ILE A 96 -5.42 19.20 1.48
CA ILE A 96 -4.15 18.86 2.12
C ILE A 96 -3.41 17.77 1.31
N HIS A 97 -4.11 16.71 0.91
CA HIS A 97 -3.52 15.64 0.10
C HIS A 97 -3.10 16.12 -1.31
N ARG A 98 -3.75 17.16 -1.84
CA ARG A 98 -3.35 17.78 -3.11
C ARG A 98 -2.07 18.60 -2.94
N ALA A 99 -2.00 19.41 -1.90
CA ALA A 99 -0.83 20.21 -1.58
C ALA A 99 0.39 19.30 -1.32
N LEU A 100 0.22 18.26 -0.51
CA LEU A 100 1.27 17.27 -0.24
C LEU A 100 1.79 16.60 -1.52
N ALA A 101 0.90 16.19 -2.43
CA ALA A 101 1.29 15.56 -3.68
C ALA A 101 2.00 16.53 -4.65
N ALA A 102 1.83 17.84 -4.47
CA ALA A 102 2.49 18.87 -5.27
C ALA A 102 3.76 19.43 -4.61
N ASP A 103 4.12 18.98 -3.40
CA ASP A 103 5.31 19.48 -2.70
C ASP A 103 6.60 18.97 -3.33
N GLY A 104 7.32 19.89 -3.97
CA GLY A 104 8.54 19.57 -4.73
C GLY A 104 9.65 18.96 -3.87
N PRO A 105 10.01 19.56 -2.72
CA PRO A 105 11.03 19.03 -1.83
C PRO A 105 10.72 17.62 -1.30
N ARG A 106 9.46 17.37 -0.91
CA ARG A 106 9.02 16.06 -0.46
C ARG A 106 9.08 15.00 -1.57
N ASN A 107 8.62 15.36 -2.77
CA ASN A 107 8.68 14.47 -3.93
C ASN A 107 10.12 14.17 -4.33
N GLN A 108 11.03 15.15 -4.20
CA GLN A 108 12.45 14.94 -4.43
C GLN A 108 13.04 13.94 -3.42
N GLN A 109 12.72 14.06 -2.13
CA GLN A 109 13.14 13.10 -1.11
C GLN A 109 12.68 11.68 -1.45
N ILE A 110 11.40 11.49 -1.83
CA ILE A 110 10.86 10.20 -2.23
C ILE A 110 11.62 9.61 -3.42
N VAL A 111 11.91 10.44 -4.42
CA VAL A 111 12.66 10.03 -5.62
C VAL A 111 14.09 9.63 -5.27
N ASP A 112 14.77 10.39 -4.42
CA ASP A 112 16.16 10.11 -4.02
C ASP A 112 16.23 8.80 -3.20
N ASP A 113 15.29 8.58 -2.27
CA ASP A 113 15.18 7.33 -1.49
C ASP A 113 14.89 6.11 -2.41
N ALA A 114 13.99 6.28 -3.39
CA ALA A 114 13.68 5.22 -4.35
C ALA A 114 14.86 4.91 -5.28
N LEU A 115 15.60 5.94 -5.71
CA LEU A 115 16.82 5.80 -6.51
C LEU A 115 17.91 5.04 -5.74
N GLU A 116 18.12 5.38 -4.47
CA GLU A 116 19.08 4.70 -3.61
C GLU A 116 18.73 3.22 -3.44
N ALA A 117 17.47 2.91 -3.11
CA ALA A 117 17.03 1.52 -2.95
C ALA A 117 17.16 0.72 -4.26
N HIS A 118 16.73 1.30 -5.39
CA HIS A 118 16.88 0.68 -6.71
C HIS A 118 18.37 0.44 -7.05
N GLY A 119 19.25 1.39 -6.73
CA GLY A 119 20.70 1.23 -6.89
C GLY A 119 21.31 0.11 -6.03
N ARG A 120 20.68 -0.24 -4.90
CA ARG A 120 21.02 -1.42 -4.07
C ARG A 120 20.47 -2.74 -4.62
N GLY A 121 19.83 -2.73 -5.79
CA GLY A 121 19.23 -3.92 -6.40
C GLY A 121 17.81 -4.25 -5.91
N ARG A 122 17.14 -3.32 -5.22
CA ARG A 122 15.80 -3.53 -4.67
C ARG A 122 14.71 -3.37 -5.74
N HIS A 123 13.70 -4.24 -5.68
CA HIS A 123 12.50 -4.14 -6.50
C HIS A 123 11.48 -3.22 -5.81
N CYS A 124 11.34 -2.00 -6.32
CA CYS A 124 10.66 -0.90 -5.66
C CYS A 124 9.22 -0.69 -6.15
N LEU A 125 8.30 -0.43 -5.22
CA LEU A 125 6.95 0.05 -5.46
C LEU A 125 6.74 1.42 -4.80
N VAL A 126 6.58 2.47 -5.60
CA VAL A 126 6.22 3.81 -5.13
C VAL A 126 4.70 3.97 -5.23
N LEU A 127 4.04 4.13 -4.09
CA LEU A 127 2.58 4.09 -3.98
C LEU A 127 2.00 5.45 -3.58
N THR A 128 1.10 5.96 -4.38
CA THR A 128 0.34 7.19 -4.08
C THR A 128 -1.15 7.01 -4.31
N GLN A 129 -1.96 8.03 -3.98
CA GLN A 129 -3.42 7.99 -4.13
C GLN A 129 -3.92 8.79 -5.34
N ARG A 130 -3.05 9.56 -6.00
CA ARG A 130 -3.44 10.52 -7.04
C ARG A 130 -2.69 10.25 -8.34
N THR A 131 -3.42 10.22 -9.45
CA THR A 131 -2.82 9.99 -10.79
C THR A 131 -1.80 11.05 -11.17
N ALA A 132 -2.09 12.33 -10.90
CA ALA A 132 -1.14 13.42 -11.16
C ALA A 132 0.16 13.27 -10.35
N HIS A 133 0.10 12.72 -9.13
CA HIS A 133 1.30 12.46 -8.32
C HIS A 133 2.10 11.27 -8.87
N VAL A 134 1.41 10.25 -9.42
CA VAL A 134 2.09 9.15 -10.14
C VAL A 134 2.88 9.72 -11.32
N ASP A 135 2.28 10.63 -12.10
CA ASP A 135 2.93 11.23 -13.27
C ASP A 135 4.15 12.07 -12.88
N ASP A 136 4.05 12.90 -11.83
CA ASP A 136 5.16 13.71 -11.34
C ASP A 136 6.32 12.84 -10.86
N LEU A 137 6.05 11.84 -9.99
CA LEU A 137 7.08 10.95 -9.48
C LEU A 137 7.73 10.12 -10.60
N ALA A 138 6.94 9.59 -11.53
CA ALA A 138 7.47 8.83 -12.66
C ALA A 138 8.34 9.70 -13.57
N SER A 139 7.93 10.94 -13.85
CA SER A 139 8.74 11.91 -14.63
C SER A 139 10.07 12.18 -13.94
N ARG A 140 10.08 12.50 -12.65
CA ARG A 140 11.30 12.77 -11.88
C ARG A 140 12.25 11.57 -11.85
N LEU A 141 11.72 10.35 -11.75
CA LEU A 141 12.52 9.12 -11.82
C LEU A 141 13.10 8.91 -13.21
N SER A 142 12.33 9.21 -14.27
CA SER A 142 12.80 9.16 -15.67
C SER A 142 13.88 10.19 -15.94
N ASP A 143 13.79 11.40 -15.40
CA ASP A 143 14.81 12.45 -15.49
C ASP A 143 16.14 12.04 -14.83
N ARG A 144 16.10 11.04 -13.94
CA ARG A 144 17.28 10.42 -13.31
C ARG A 144 17.78 9.16 -14.03
N GLY A 145 17.25 8.88 -15.24
CA GLY A 145 17.66 7.78 -16.11
C GLY A 145 17.05 6.43 -15.78
N LEU A 146 16.01 6.39 -14.91
CA LEU A 146 15.24 5.19 -14.63
C LEU A 146 14.04 5.07 -15.59
N ASP A 147 13.54 3.84 -15.76
CA ASP A 147 12.35 3.56 -16.59
C ASP A 147 11.25 2.91 -15.74
N PRO A 148 10.49 3.69 -14.94
CA PRO A 148 9.48 3.14 -14.06
C PRO A 148 8.29 2.55 -14.83
N VAL A 149 7.76 1.43 -14.35
CA VAL A 149 6.47 0.89 -14.77
C VAL A 149 5.37 1.70 -14.10
N VAL A 150 4.53 2.37 -14.89
CA VAL A 150 3.45 3.22 -14.38
C VAL A 150 2.13 2.46 -14.39
N LEU A 151 1.45 2.41 -13.21
CA LEU A 151 0.16 1.75 -13.04
C LEU A 151 -0.85 2.71 -12.37
N LYS A 152 -1.79 3.23 -13.15
CA LYS A 152 -2.78 4.21 -12.67
C LYS A 152 -4.15 4.03 -13.33
N GLY A 153 -5.18 4.60 -12.71
CA GLY A 153 -6.51 4.65 -13.31
C GLY A 153 -6.52 5.41 -14.64
N GLY A 154 -7.45 5.04 -15.54
CA GLY A 154 -7.60 5.66 -16.85
C GLY A 154 -6.65 5.12 -17.93
N MET A 155 -5.79 4.16 -17.63
CA MET A 155 -4.97 3.48 -18.65
C MET A 155 -5.84 2.65 -19.58
N GLY A 156 -5.61 2.76 -20.89
CA GLY A 156 -6.23 1.88 -21.89
C GLY A 156 -5.75 0.43 -21.73
N ALA A 157 -6.53 -0.52 -22.24
CA ALA A 157 -6.25 -1.96 -22.11
C ALA A 157 -4.86 -2.35 -22.63
N ARG A 158 -4.44 -1.79 -23.78
CA ARG A 158 -3.12 -2.05 -24.38
C ARG A 158 -1.97 -1.56 -23.48
N ALA A 159 -2.08 -0.35 -22.94
CA ALA A 159 -1.07 0.21 -22.04
C ALA A 159 -0.96 -0.59 -20.73
N ARG A 160 -2.12 -1.05 -20.22
CA ARG A 160 -2.17 -1.92 -19.03
C ARG A 160 -1.51 -3.27 -19.29
N ALA A 161 -1.79 -3.90 -20.43
CA ALA A 161 -1.16 -5.17 -20.80
C ALA A 161 0.36 -5.04 -20.89
N ALA A 162 0.86 -4.02 -21.60
CA ALA A 162 2.29 -3.75 -21.72
C ALA A 162 2.96 -3.47 -20.37
N ALA A 163 2.29 -2.74 -19.46
CA ALA A 163 2.80 -2.51 -18.11
C ALA A 163 2.85 -3.82 -17.30
N ASN A 164 1.84 -4.67 -17.41
CA ASN A 164 1.81 -5.96 -16.70
C ASN A 164 2.88 -6.95 -17.19
N GLU A 165 3.19 -6.96 -18.49
CA GLU A 165 4.29 -7.76 -19.04
C GLU A 165 5.64 -7.38 -18.42
N ARG A 166 5.85 -6.11 -18.10
CA ARG A 166 7.06 -5.60 -17.45
C ARG A 166 7.16 -5.93 -15.95
N LEU A 167 6.09 -6.42 -15.31
CA LEU A 167 6.10 -6.78 -13.88
C LEU A 167 6.75 -8.14 -13.60
N VAL A 168 7.03 -8.91 -14.62
CA VAL A 168 7.75 -10.19 -14.49
C VAL A 168 9.23 -9.90 -14.66
N PRO A 169 10.06 -10.00 -13.60
CA PRO A 169 11.49 -9.76 -13.74
C PRO A 169 12.14 -10.88 -14.56
N ASP A 170 12.85 -10.52 -15.60
CA ASP A 170 13.73 -11.45 -16.29
C ASP A 170 14.98 -11.71 -15.44
N ALA A 171 15.49 -12.93 -15.49
CA ALA A 171 16.73 -13.32 -14.80
C ALA A 171 17.90 -12.46 -15.32
N GLY A 172 18.50 -11.65 -14.45
CA GLY A 172 19.61 -10.75 -14.79
C GLY A 172 19.20 -9.37 -15.33
N ALA A 173 17.90 -9.07 -15.40
CA ALA A 173 17.42 -7.70 -15.72
C ALA A 173 17.66 -6.73 -14.55
N SER A 174 17.57 -5.42 -14.87
CA SER A 174 17.57 -4.38 -13.84
C SER A 174 16.42 -4.56 -12.85
N PRO A 175 16.59 -4.16 -11.58
CA PRO A 175 15.53 -4.22 -10.60
C PRO A 175 14.26 -3.53 -11.07
N LEU A 176 13.10 -4.05 -10.66
CA LEU A 176 11.82 -3.43 -10.97
C LEU A 176 11.66 -2.11 -10.22
N LEU A 177 11.15 -1.09 -10.93
CA LEU A 177 10.68 0.15 -10.33
C LEU A 177 9.26 0.41 -10.81
N VAL A 178 8.31 0.38 -9.89
CA VAL A 178 6.87 0.55 -10.17
C VAL A 178 6.37 1.81 -9.48
N VAL A 179 5.65 2.68 -10.19
CA VAL A 179 4.94 3.83 -9.62
C VAL A 179 3.45 3.64 -9.86
N ALA A 180 2.67 3.54 -8.79
CA ALA A 180 1.28 3.13 -8.90
C ALA A 180 0.31 3.91 -8.02
N THR A 181 -0.97 3.91 -8.42
CA THR A 181 -2.06 4.31 -7.50
C THR A 181 -2.49 3.13 -6.62
N GLY A 182 -2.86 3.44 -5.38
CA GLY A 182 -3.30 2.43 -4.41
C GLY A 182 -4.48 1.58 -4.87
N HIS A 183 -5.39 2.14 -5.66
CA HIS A 183 -6.50 1.37 -6.22
C HIS A 183 -6.01 0.27 -7.18
N PHE A 184 -5.00 0.55 -7.97
CA PHE A 184 -4.46 -0.41 -8.94
C PHE A 184 -3.74 -1.57 -8.25
N VAL A 185 -3.02 -1.26 -7.17
CA VAL A 185 -2.30 -2.27 -6.36
C VAL A 185 -3.25 -3.06 -5.46
N GLY A 186 -4.43 -2.51 -5.12
CA GLY A 186 -5.42 -3.13 -4.23
C GLY A 186 -6.02 -4.43 -4.78
N GLU A 187 -6.41 -4.47 -6.05
CA GLU A 187 -7.16 -5.57 -6.66
C GLU A 187 -6.38 -6.21 -7.82
N GLY A 188 -6.13 -7.51 -7.72
CA GLY A 188 -5.57 -8.31 -8.83
C GLY A 188 -4.10 -8.04 -9.18
N PHE A 189 -3.42 -7.10 -8.49
CA PHE A 189 -2.00 -6.88 -8.69
C PHE A 189 -1.19 -7.96 -7.97
N ASP A 190 -0.37 -8.69 -8.71
CA ASP A 190 0.53 -9.70 -8.16
C ASP A 190 1.94 -9.56 -8.75
N CYS A 191 2.90 -9.21 -7.90
CA CYS A 191 4.31 -9.13 -8.25
C CYS A 191 5.15 -9.51 -7.03
N PRO A 192 5.37 -10.82 -6.77
CA PRO A 192 6.08 -11.30 -5.59
C PRO A 192 7.54 -10.81 -5.49
N ALA A 193 8.14 -10.44 -6.62
CA ALA A 193 9.50 -9.91 -6.66
C ALA A 193 9.67 -8.58 -5.92
N LEU A 194 8.62 -7.76 -5.83
CA LEU A 194 8.67 -6.47 -5.11
C LEU A 194 9.01 -6.68 -3.64
N ASP A 195 10.01 -5.98 -3.16
CA ASP A 195 10.57 -6.11 -1.82
C ASP A 195 10.66 -4.78 -1.06
N THR A 196 10.44 -3.65 -1.73
CA THR A 196 10.52 -2.32 -1.13
C THR A 196 9.31 -1.48 -1.51
N LEU A 197 8.60 -0.94 -0.51
CA LEU A 197 7.40 -0.12 -0.66
C LEU A 197 7.65 1.29 -0.15
N PHE A 198 7.45 2.30 -1.00
CA PHE A 198 7.47 3.72 -0.64
C PHE A 198 6.03 4.23 -0.56
N LEU A 199 5.59 4.64 0.62
CA LEU A 199 4.26 5.22 0.86
C LEU A 199 4.27 6.72 0.54
N ALA A 200 4.36 7.07 -0.75
CA ALA A 200 4.44 8.46 -1.22
C ALA A 200 3.18 9.27 -0.94
N GLY A 201 2.02 8.63 -0.89
CA GLY A 201 0.74 9.25 -0.55
C GLY A 201 0.19 8.82 0.81
N PRO A 202 -0.67 9.64 1.45
CA PRO A 202 -1.23 9.30 2.74
C PRO A 202 -2.07 8.03 2.69
N VAL A 203 -1.73 7.05 3.50
CA VAL A 203 -2.53 5.85 3.74
C VAL A 203 -3.09 5.97 5.15
N SER A 204 -4.38 6.31 5.23
CA SER A 204 -5.04 6.58 6.53
C SER A 204 -5.81 5.37 7.09
N PHE A 205 -5.97 4.32 6.31
CA PHE A 205 -6.73 3.13 6.72
C PHE A 205 -5.83 1.92 6.91
N ARG A 206 -5.86 1.34 8.12
CA ARG A 206 -5.06 0.17 8.53
C ARG A 206 -5.13 -0.97 7.50
N GLY A 207 -6.33 -1.30 7.00
CA GLY A 207 -6.53 -2.39 6.05
C GLY A 207 -5.77 -2.20 4.74
N ARG A 208 -5.74 -0.98 4.20
CA ARG A 208 -4.98 -0.71 2.97
C ARG A 208 -3.48 -0.86 3.17
N LEU A 209 -2.96 -0.41 4.32
CA LEU A 209 -1.56 -0.60 4.66
C LEU A 209 -1.22 -2.10 4.68
N VAL A 210 -2.04 -2.90 5.36
CA VAL A 210 -1.85 -4.36 5.46
C VAL A 210 -1.87 -5.01 4.07
N GLN A 211 -2.79 -4.61 3.20
CA GLN A 211 -2.84 -5.10 1.82
C GLN A 211 -1.57 -4.74 1.03
N TYR A 212 -1.12 -3.48 1.11
CA TYR A 212 0.04 -3.02 0.33
C TYR A 212 1.34 -3.63 0.84
N ALA A 213 1.58 -3.56 2.15
CA ALA A 213 2.78 -4.12 2.76
C ALA A 213 2.78 -5.66 2.69
N GLY A 214 1.62 -6.31 2.83
CA GLY A 214 1.49 -7.75 2.66
C GLY A 214 1.92 -8.25 1.29
N ARG A 215 1.82 -7.43 0.23
CA ARG A 215 2.29 -7.82 -1.11
C ARG A 215 3.81 -7.92 -1.20
N ILE A 216 4.53 -7.00 -0.57
CA ILE A 216 5.99 -7.07 -0.53
C ILE A 216 6.51 -8.08 0.49
N MET A 217 5.65 -8.61 1.36
CA MET A 217 5.99 -9.69 2.32
C MET A 217 5.89 -11.09 1.72
N ARG A 218 5.45 -11.24 0.47
CA ARG A 218 5.41 -12.54 -0.20
C ARG A 218 6.81 -13.09 -0.42
N ALA A 219 6.97 -14.39 -0.18
CA ALA A 219 8.22 -15.08 -0.47
C ALA A 219 8.58 -15.02 -1.96
N TYR A 220 9.84 -14.79 -2.25
CA TYR A 220 10.39 -14.80 -3.60
C TYR A 220 11.88 -15.20 -3.54
N PRO A 221 12.42 -15.96 -4.50
CA PRO A 221 13.82 -16.38 -4.49
C PRO A 221 14.79 -15.21 -4.31
N GLY A 222 15.69 -15.29 -3.33
CA GLY A 222 16.69 -14.26 -3.04
C GLY A 222 16.16 -13.06 -2.24
N LYS A 223 14.91 -13.05 -1.83
CA LYS A 223 14.30 -11.96 -1.06
C LYS A 223 14.46 -12.19 0.45
N GLU A 224 15.45 -11.55 1.05
CA GLU A 224 15.75 -11.67 2.49
C GLU A 224 14.96 -10.70 3.36
N THR A 225 14.68 -9.50 2.85
CA THR A 225 14.00 -8.43 3.58
C THR A 225 12.87 -7.83 2.76
N ALA A 226 11.83 -7.34 3.45
CA ALA A 226 10.79 -6.48 2.89
C ALA A 226 10.83 -5.12 3.58
N GLU A 227 11.15 -4.07 2.82
CA GLU A 227 11.32 -2.71 3.36
C GLU A 227 10.09 -1.86 3.09
N VAL A 228 9.59 -1.17 4.12
CA VAL A 228 8.55 -0.13 3.95
C VAL A 228 9.15 1.21 4.34
N HIS A 229 9.14 2.16 3.42
CA HIS A 229 9.52 3.55 3.62
C HIS A 229 8.24 4.38 3.82
N ASP A 230 8.06 4.91 5.02
CA ASP A 230 6.91 5.74 5.40
C ASP A 230 7.35 7.19 5.61
N TYR A 231 6.64 8.14 5.01
CA TYR A 231 6.95 9.56 5.09
C TYR A 231 6.08 10.23 6.14
N HIS A 232 6.73 10.67 7.22
CA HIS A 232 6.11 11.31 8.37
C HIS A 232 6.14 12.84 8.20
N ASP A 233 5.02 13.40 7.80
CA ASP A 233 4.81 14.83 7.55
C ASP A 233 4.48 15.53 8.88
N VAL A 234 5.50 15.76 9.73
CA VAL A 234 5.37 16.18 11.15
C VAL A 234 4.77 17.56 11.33
N GLU A 235 4.98 18.47 10.36
CA GLU A 235 4.53 19.87 10.44
C GLU A 235 3.02 20.04 10.17
N VAL A 236 2.32 18.98 9.76
CA VAL A 236 0.87 19.01 9.50
C VAL A 236 0.17 18.01 10.42
N ALA A 237 -0.47 18.52 11.48
CA ALA A 237 -1.01 17.72 12.59
C ALA A 237 -1.86 16.50 12.16
N VAL A 238 -2.72 16.65 11.15
CA VAL A 238 -3.56 15.56 10.65
C VAL A 238 -2.75 14.46 9.95
N LEU A 239 -1.64 14.81 9.31
CA LEU A 239 -0.72 13.87 8.67
C LEU A 239 0.24 13.25 9.70
N ALA A 240 0.74 14.05 10.63
CA ALA A 240 1.55 13.57 11.76
C ALA A 240 0.82 12.48 12.56
N ALA A 241 -0.47 12.70 12.87
CA ALA A 241 -1.30 11.71 13.55
C ALA A 241 -1.55 10.43 12.72
N ALA A 242 -1.36 10.47 11.41
CA ALA A 242 -1.60 9.32 10.54
C ALA A 242 -0.59 8.19 10.75
N LEU A 243 0.65 8.47 11.13
CA LEU A 243 1.67 7.46 11.43
C LEU A 243 1.24 6.59 12.63
N ALA A 244 0.78 7.23 13.72
CA ALA A 244 0.26 6.52 14.89
C ALA A 244 -0.94 5.63 14.55
N LYS A 245 -1.83 6.08 13.64
CA LYS A 245 -2.97 5.29 13.16
C LYS A 245 -2.55 4.08 12.32
N ARG A 246 -1.39 4.14 11.66
CA ARG A 246 -0.83 3.01 10.89
C ARG A 246 -0.11 1.99 11.77
N ALA A 247 0.39 2.38 12.95
CA ALA A 247 1.19 1.53 13.83
C ALA A 247 0.59 0.11 14.06
N PRO A 248 -0.72 -0.06 14.37
CA PRO A 248 -1.28 -1.40 14.53
C PRO A 248 -1.27 -2.24 13.24
N GLY A 249 -1.24 -1.60 12.07
CA GLY A 249 -1.10 -2.29 10.78
C GLY A 249 0.33 -2.80 10.57
N TYR A 250 1.32 -2.03 10.94
CA TYR A 250 2.72 -2.43 10.89
C TYR A 250 3.00 -3.60 11.82
N THR A 251 2.62 -3.47 13.09
CA THR A 251 2.86 -4.54 14.08
C THR A 251 2.12 -5.84 13.72
N SER A 252 0.93 -5.76 13.10
CA SER A 252 0.20 -6.96 12.65
C SER A 252 0.89 -7.73 11.50
N LEU A 253 1.87 -7.12 10.84
CA LEU A 253 2.68 -7.73 9.78
C LEU A 253 4.11 -8.04 10.26
N GLY A 254 4.41 -7.88 11.55
CA GLY A 254 5.73 -8.12 12.12
C GLY A 254 6.72 -6.97 11.96
N PHE A 255 6.31 -5.82 11.40
CA PHE A 255 7.15 -4.63 11.39
C PHE A 255 7.27 -4.01 12.79
N ARG A 256 8.39 -3.30 13.02
CA ARG A 256 8.59 -2.52 14.25
C ARG A 256 7.48 -1.47 14.41
N ASP A 257 7.10 -1.20 15.65
CA ASP A 257 6.17 -0.11 15.94
C ASP A 257 6.81 1.25 15.62
N PRO A 258 6.24 2.04 14.69
CA PRO A 258 6.79 3.34 14.33
C PRO A 258 6.79 4.38 15.46
N ARG A 259 6.02 4.12 16.53
CA ARG A 259 5.97 5.00 17.73
C ARG A 259 7.15 4.79 18.66
N SER A 260 7.93 3.74 18.47
CA SER A 260 9.13 3.41 19.25
C SER A 260 10.44 3.84 18.58
N VAL A 261 10.35 4.58 17.48
CA VAL A 261 11.49 5.08 16.70
C VAL A 261 11.79 6.53 17.07
#